data_f286bdec03dffb9f8fe24a6ed17e9b11
#
_entry.id   f286bdec03dffb9f8fe24a6ed17e9b11
#
_cell.length_a   1.000
_cell.length_b   1.000
_cell.length_c   1.000
_cell.angle_alpha   90.00
_cell.angle_beta   90.00
_cell.angle_gamma   90.00
#
_symmetry.space_group_name_H-M   'P 1'
#
loop_
_entity.id
_entity.type
_entity.pdbx_description
1 polymer ?
#
loop_
_entity_poly.entity_id
_entity_poly.type
_entity_poly.pdbx_seq_one_letter_code
_entity_poly.pdbx_strand_id
1 'polypeptide(L)'
;MDAYYIVNDTNDPIAVKATEIRKQEYLFWREVKPDLEDDFDISCHTLSARTGLSERRTRDITMALYRLAELPLTKALQETYYFLDFSRLITIDAVLSKLGDIPTEILERIDQELARYLTPTKPGQVLPSNTNLRRKLNGLIAVEDPHPNEDKEPDAGNDSYFTYHSFGGKAGLAVEFDEVTMLAIDEHVSKAAEEHNLTKAEALAKLILGEIESRAKVVLHMYRAHDQEAAPAFIRGFG
;
A
#
# COMPACT_ATOMS: atom_id res chain seq x y z
N MET A 1 25.01 18.90 -17.28
CA MET A 1 25.10 17.99 -16.11
C MET A 1 23.99 16.98 -16.27
N ASP A 2 24.33 15.70 -16.20
CA ASP A 2 23.36 14.63 -16.35
C ASP A 2 22.41 14.60 -15.16
N ALA A 3 21.16 14.20 -15.40
CA ALA A 3 20.17 14.11 -14.35
C ALA A 3 20.44 12.85 -13.50
N TYR A 4 20.36 12.96 -12.18
CA TYR A 4 20.55 11.84 -11.25
C TYR A 4 19.81 12.07 -9.93
N TYR A 5 19.56 10.99 -9.21
CA TYR A 5 19.05 11.06 -7.85
C TYR A 5 20.19 11.23 -6.83
N ILE A 6 19.95 11.98 -5.75
CA ILE A 6 20.94 12.15 -4.66
C ILE A 6 21.45 10.77 -4.17
N VAL A 7 20.59 9.77 -4.11
CA VAL A 7 20.95 8.40 -3.68
C VAL A 7 21.93 7.69 -4.62
N ASN A 8 22.19 8.26 -5.81
CA ASN A 8 23.12 7.75 -6.82
C ASN A 8 24.23 8.77 -7.15
N ASP A 9 24.41 9.79 -6.33
CA ASP A 9 25.51 10.76 -6.54
C ASP A 9 26.85 10.07 -6.37
N THR A 10 27.60 9.97 -7.45
CA THR A 10 28.93 9.34 -7.47
C THR A 10 30.00 10.16 -6.76
N ASN A 11 29.73 11.43 -6.46
CA ASN A 11 30.63 12.30 -5.72
C ASN A 11 30.35 12.27 -4.20
N ASP A 12 29.23 11.68 -3.77
CA ASP A 12 28.91 11.51 -2.34
C ASP A 12 29.31 10.09 -1.88
N PRO A 13 30.34 9.97 -0.99
CA PRO A 13 30.76 8.67 -0.47
C PRO A 13 29.66 7.88 0.26
N ILE A 14 28.66 8.56 0.84
CA ILE A 14 27.54 7.91 1.51
C ILE A 14 26.60 7.32 0.46
N ALA A 15 26.27 8.09 -0.57
CA ALA A 15 25.41 7.62 -1.67
C ALA A 15 26.04 6.42 -2.41
N VAL A 16 27.35 6.47 -2.66
CA VAL A 16 28.10 5.35 -3.28
C VAL A 16 28.01 4.08 -2.44
N LYS A 17 28.29 4.16 -1.13
CA LYS A 17 28.19 3.00 -0.22
C LYS A 17 26.77 2.48 -0.11
N ALA A 18 25.79 3.37 0.02
CA ALA A 18 24.38 3.00 0.11
C ALA A 18 23.88 2.33 -1.18
N THR A 19 24.35 2.78 -2.35
CA THR A 19 24.05 2.14 -3.64
C THR A 19 24.63 0.74 -3.71
N GLU A 20 25.89 0.56 -3.26
CA GLU A 20 26.51 -0.76 -3.26
C GLU A 20 25.78 -1.75 -2.33
N ILE A 21 25.35 -1.31 -1.15
CA ILE A 21 24.54 -2.15 -0.24
C ILE A 21 23.22 -2.56 -0.92
N ARG A 22 22.47 -1.61 -1.51
CA ARG A 22 21.22 -1.92 -2.23
C ARG A 22 21.45 -2.88 -3.39
N LYS A 23 22.56 -2.69 -4.13
CA LYS A 23 22.95 -3.57 -5.23
C LYS A 23 23.21 -5.00 -4.73
N GLN A 24 24.00 -5.16 -3.68
CA GLN A 24 24.32 -6.47 -3.12
C GLN A 24 23.07 -7.18 -2.59
N GLU A 25 22.20 -6.45 -1.89
CA GLU A 25 20.92 -6.97 -1.42
C GLU A 25 20.02 -7.42 -2.59
N TYR A 26 19.90 -6.60 -3.63
CA TYR A 26 19.12 -6.94 -4.83
C TYR A 26 19.66 -8.17 -5.55
N LEU A 27 20.99 -8.25 -5.76
CA LEU A 27 21.63 -9.37 -6.44
C LEU A 27 21.48 -10.68 -5.63
N PHE A 28 21.66 -10.60 -4.31
CA PHE A 28 21.44 -11.73 -3.41
C PHE A 28 20.02 -12.29 -3.56
N TRP A 29 19.00 -11.44 -3.39
CA TRP A 29 17.62 -11.89 -3.49
C TRP A 29 17.22 -12.36 -4.88
N ARG A 30 17.76 -11.75 -5.92
CA ARG A 30 17.58 -12.22 -7.30
C ARG A 30 18.12 -13.63 -7.53
N GLU A 31 19.24 -13.95 -6.89
CA GLU A 31 19.90 -15.26 -7.01
C GLU A 31 19.14 -16.35 -6.23
N VAL A 32 18.68 -16.04 -5.02
CA VAL A 32 18.09 -17.03 -4.12
C VAL A 32 16.56 -17.13 -4.22
N LYS A 33 15.91 -16.26 -4.98
CA LYS A 33 14.45 -16.33 -5.13
C LYS A 33 14.03 -17.68 -5.71
N PRO A 34 12.92 -18.28 -5.25
CA PRO A 34 12.39 -19.52 -5.81
C PRO A 34 12.09 -19.40 -7.32
N ASP A 35 12.12 -20.50 -8.03
CA ASP A 35 11.53 -20.57 -9.36
C ASP A 35 10.01 -20.66 -9.28
N LEU A 36 9.30 -20.31 -10.36
CA LEU A 36 7.85 -20.33 -10.40
C LEU A 36 7.26 -21.76 -10.30
N GLU A 37 8.06 -22.78 -10.56
CA GLU A 37 7.69 -24.20 -10.46
C GLU A 37 7.85 -24.76 -9.04
N ASP A 38 8.56 -24.04 -8.17
CA ASP A 38 8.77 -24.45 -6.78
C ASP A 38 7.50 -24.22 -5.94
N ASP A 39 7.36 -25.01 -4.86
CA ASP A 39 6.36 -24.70 -3.84
C ASP A 39 6.75 -23.39 -3.12
N PHE A 40 5.98 -22.35 -3.40
CA PHE A 40 6.26 -20.99 -2.95
C PHE A 40 6.31 -20.88 -1.42
N ASP A 41 5.38 -21.56 -0.72
CA ASP A 41 5.28 -21.47 0.73
C ASP A 41 6.44 -22.18 1.41
N ILE A 42 6.79 -23.37 0.95
CA ILE A 42 7.94 -24.14 1.45
C ILE A 42 9.24 -23.37 1.19
N SER A 43 9.38 -22.81 -0.01
CA SER A 43 10.58 -22.06 -0.39
C SER A 43 10.75 -20.80 0.42
N CYS A 44 9.67 -20.02 0.64
CA CYS A 44 9.71 -18.82 1.49
C CYS A 44 10.01 -19.16 2.95
N HIS A 45 9.44 -20.25 3.49
CA HIS A 45 9.75 -20.73 4.82
C HIS A 45 11.24 -21.10 4.97
N THR A 46 11.76 -21.85 4.01
CA THR A 46 13.18 -22.25 3.97
C THR A 46 14.13 -21.06 3.89
N LEU A 47 13.82 -20.08 3.03
CA LEU A 47 14.60 -18.85 2.89
C LEU A 47 14.54 -18.00 4.17
N SER A 48 13.36 -17.89 4.78
CA SER A 48 13.18 -17.20 6.06
C SER A 48 14.11 -17.77 7.13
N ALA A 49 14.14 -19.09 7.30
CA ALA A 49 15.03 -19.76 8.26
C ALA A 49 16.51 -19.52 7.98
N ARG A 50 16.91 -19.48 6.70
CA ARG A 50 18.33 -19.32 6.28
C ARG A 50 18.80 -17.86 6.33
N THR A 51 17.91 -16.90 6.08
CA THR A 51 18.24 -15.48 6.03
C THR A 51 18.03 -14.78 7.39
N GLY A 52 17.27 -15.38 8.30
CA GLY A 52 16.90 -14.79 9.58
C GLY A 52 15.81 -13.70 9.47
N LEU A 53 15.24 -13.50 8.28
CA LEU A 53 14.11 -12.60 8.10
C LEU A 53 12.80 -13.30 8.48
N SER A 54 11.75 -12.51 8.76
CA SER A 54 10.41 -13.08 8.94
C SER A 54 9.91 -13.67 7.61
N GLU A 55 9.10 -14.71 7.69
CA GLU A 55 8.49 -15.36 6.52
C GLU A 55 7.70 -14.37 5.68
N ARG A 56 6.93 -13.48 6.32
CA ARG A 56 6.22 -12.39 5.65
C ARG A 56 7.17 -11.51 4.83
N ARG A 57 8.30 -11.08 5.43
CA ARG A 57 9.26 -10.21 4.73
C ARG A 57 9.91 -10.92 3.56
N THR A 58 10.24 -12.21 3.71
CA THR A 58 10.78 -13.05 2.64
C THR A 58 9.79 -13.17 1.48
N ARG A 59 8.52 -13.43 1.79
CA ARG A 59 7.42 -13.49 0.83
C ARG A 59 7.26 -12.16 0.07
N ASP A 60 7.19 -11.05 0.80
CA ASP A 60 7.04 -9.71 0.21
C ASP A 60 8.19 -9.38 -0.76
N ILE A 61 9.43 -9.72 -0.40
CA ILE A 61 10.61 -9.52 -1.26
C ILE A 61 10.52 -10.39 -2.52
N THR A 62 10.15 -11.65 -2.38
CA THR A 62 10.04 -12.59 -3.49
C THR A 62 8.97 -12.16 -4.49
N MET A 63 7.78 -11.79 -3.99
CA MET A 63 6.69 -11.28 -4.83
C MET A 63 7.07 -9.99 -5.54
N ALA A 64 7.76 -9.07 -4.86
CA ALA A 64 8.24 -7.84 -5.48
C ALA A 64 9.24 -8.10 -6.62
N LEU A 65 10.07 -9.15 -6.52
CA LEU A 65 10.98 -9.54 -7.61
C LEU A 65 10.25 -10.19 -8.79
N TYR A 66 9.21 -11.00 -8.53
CA TYR A 66 8.37 -11.52 -9.61
C TYR A 66 7.65 -10.36 -10.32
N ARG A 67 7.04 -9.45 -9.59
CA ARG A 67 6.41 -8.27 -10.17
C ARG A 67 7.40 -7.41 -10.98
N LEU A 68 8.62 -7.21 -10.48
CA LEU A 68 9.65 -6.46 -11.21
C LEU A 68 10.05 -7.16 -12.52
N ALA A 69 10.01 -8.48 -12.58
CA ALA A 69 10.29 -9.22 -13.80
C ALA A 69 9.24 -8.99 -14.90
N GLU A 70 8.01 -8.66 -14.52
CA GLU A 70 6.91 -8.30 -15.42
C GLU A 70 6.95 -6.82 -15.87
N LEU A 71 7.88 -6.02 -15.33
CA LEU A 71 8.07 -4.59 -15.62
C LEU A 71 9.46 -4.35 -16.24
N PRO A 72 9.69 -4.70 -17.51
CA PRO A 72 11.02 -4.73 -18.11
C PRO A 72 11.73 -3.38 -18.13
N LEU A 73 11.03 -2.26 -18.32
CA LEU A 73 11.63 -0.93 -18.33
C LEU A 73 12.04 -0.48 -16.92
N THR A 74 11.17 -0.68 -15.96
CA THR A 74 11.47 -0.40 -14.54
C THR A 74 12.60 -1.29 -14.03
N LYS A 75 12.62 -2.58 -14.43
CA LYS A 75 13.69 -3.51 -14.12
C LYS A 75 15.02 -3.04 -14.71
N ALA A 76 15.05 -2.61 -15.97
CA ALA A 76 16.26 -2.10 -16.61
C ALA A 76 16.82 -0.88 -15.88
N LEU A 77 15.97 0.05 -15.44
CA LEU A 77 16.39 1.17 -14.60
C LEU A 77 16.97 0.69 -13.26
N GLN A 78 16.31 -0.25 -12.59
CA GLN A 78 16.79 -0.81 -11.32
C GLN A 78 18.14 -1.49 -11.49
N GLU A 79 18.33 -2.28 -12.51
CA GLU A 79 19.58 -3.01 -12.78
C GLU A 79 20.72 -2.11 -13.29
N THR A 80 20.38 -0.92 -13.78
CA THR A 80 21.37 0.10 -14.16
C THR A 80 21.83 0.91 -12.95
N TYR A 81 20.91 1.36 -12.11
CA TYR A 81 21.18 2.37 -11.08
C TYR A 81 21.08 1.86 -9.65
N TYR A 82 20.41 0.75 -9.38
CA TYR A 82 20.17 0.18 -8.05
C TYR A 82 19.62 1.20 -7.04
N PHE A 83 18.74 2.09 -7.50
CA PHE A 83 18.21 3.17 -6.65
C PHE A 83 16.99 2.77 -5.83
N LEU A 84 16.21 1.77 -6.29
CA LEU A 84 15.05 1.28 -5.54
C LEU A 84 15.52 0.27 -4.47
N ASP A 85 15.13 0.53 -3.23
CA ASP A 85 15.22 -0.43 -2.15
C ASP A 85 14.02 -1.41 -2.18
N PHE A 86 14.08 -2.48 -1.41
CA PHE A 86 12.98 -3.44 -1.32
C PHE A 86 11.70 -2.85 -0.75
N SER A 87 11.75 -1.78 0.03
CA SER A 87 10.54 -1.11 0.50
C SER A 87 9.75 -0.49 -0.66
N ARG A 88 10.44 0.07 -1.65
CA ARG A 88 9.83 0.61 -2.86
C ARG A 88 9.36 -0.48 -3.82
N LEU A 89 10.15 -1.51 -4.01
CA LEU A 89 9.78 -2.65 -4.85
C LEU A 89 8.53 -3.36 -4.31
N ILE A 90 8.46 -3.59 -3.00
CA ILE A 90 7.27 -4.15 -2.32
C ILE A 90 6.07 -3.18 -2.45
N THR A 91 6.29 -1.87 -2.40
CA THR A 91 5.20 -0.90 -2.62
C THR A 91 4.65 -0.99 -4.04
N ILE A 92 5.49 -1.19 -5.06
CA ILE A 92 5.05 -1.38 -6.45
C ILE A 92 4.20 -2.64 -6.55
N ASP A 93 4.70 -3.77 -6.05
CA ASP A 93 3.97 -5.02 -6.06
C ASP A 93 2.63 -4.92 -5.32
N ALA A 94 2.63 -4.41 -4.09
CA ALA A 94 1.43 -4.30 -3.26
C ALA A 94 0.33 -3.41 -3.87
N VAL A 95 0.70 -2.44 -4.72
CA VAL A 95 -0.30 -1.63 -5.43
C VAL A 95 -0.81 -2.35 -6.66
N LEU A 96 0.07 -2.95 -7.47
CA LEU A 96 -0.31 -3.63 -8.70
C LEU A 96 -1.09 -4.93 -8.44
N SER A 97 -0.78 -5.64 -7.37
CA SER A 97 -1.50 -6.87 -6.96
C SER A 97 -2.98 -6.64 -6.65
N LYS A 98 -3.39 -5.39 -6.39
CA LYS A 98 -4.81 -5.05 -6.21
C LYS A 98 -5.65 -5.16 -7.49
N LEU A 99 -5.01 -5.15 -8.64
CA LEU A 99 -5.68 -5.28 -9.94
C LEU A 99 -6.02 -6.74 -10.30
N GLY A 100 -5.53 -7.72 -9.53
CA GLY A 100 -5.66 -9.14 -9.89
C GLY A 100 -4.87 -9.46 -11.15
N ASP A 101 -5.50 -10.16 -12.11
CA ASP A 101 -4.90 -10.49 -13.40
C ASP A 101 -4.89 -9.25 -14.30
N ILE A 102 -3.71 -8.65 -14.48
CA ILE A 102 -3.53 -7.44 -15.27
C ILE A 102 -3.30 -7.84 -16.74
N PRO A 103 -4.10 -7.35 -17.69
CA PRO A 103 -3.82 -7.53 -19.11
C PRO A 103 -2.42 -7.00 -19.50
N THR A 104 -1.71 -7.72 -20.36
CA THR A 104 -0.33 -7.39 -20.74
C THR A 104 -0.20 -5.96 -21.25
N GLU A 105 -1.14 -5.49 -22.05
CA GLU A 105 -1.13 -4.15 -22.64
C GLU A 105 -1.27 -3.04 -21.58
N ILE A 106 -2.02 -3.31 -20.50
CA ILE A 106 -2.16 -2.39 -19.37
C ILE A 106 -0.86 -2.38 -18.56
N LEU A 107 -0.29 -3.55 -18.30
CA LEU A 107 0.95 -3.68 -17.56
C LEU A 107 2.12 -2.99 -18.29
N GLU A 108 2.21 -3.12 -19.62
CA GLU A 108 3.20 -2.43 -20.44
C GLU A 108 3.06 -0.90 -20.36
N ARG A 109 1.83 -0.36 -20.38
CA ARG A 109 1.60 1.08 -20.22
C ARG A 109 1.96 1.57 -18.82
N ILE A 110 1.62 0.79 -17.80
CA ILE A 110 2.01 1.11 -16.42
C ILE A 110 3.53 1.13 -16.29
N ASP A 111 4.24 0.14 -16.86
CA ASP A 111 5.71 0.08 -16.83
C ASP A 111 6.35 1.28 -17.53
N GLN A 112 5.84 1.69 -18.71
CA GLN A 112 6.31 2.87 -19.42
C GLN A 112 6.16 4.15 -18.58
N GLU A 113 4.99 4.35 -17.99
CA GLU A 113 4.71 5.53 -17.17
C GLU A 113 5.49 5.51 -15.84
N LEU A 114 5.64 4.34 -15.24
CA LEU A 114 6.42 4.16 -14.02
C LEU A 114 7.92 4.42 -14.29
N ALA A 115 8.46 3.83 -15.35
CA ALA A 115 9.84 4.05 -15.76
C ALA A 115 10.10 5.53 -16.06
N ARG A 116 9.18 6.21 -16.77
CA ARG A 116 9.26 7.65 -17.01
C ARG A 116 9.25 8.45 -15.71
N TYR A 117 8.39 8.11 -14.77
CA TYR A 117 8.30 8.75 -13.46
C TYR A 117 9.55 8.54 -12.60
N LEU A 118 10.18 7.36 -12.71
CA LEU A 118 11.39 6.99 -11.99
C LEU A 118 12.68 7.45 -12.68
N THR A 119 12.60 8.01 -13.88
CA THR A 119 13.76 8.61 -14.54
C THR A 119 13.99 10.02 -14.00
N PRO A 120 15.16 10.33 -13.44
CA PRO A 120 15.45 11.67 -12.94
C PRO A 120 15.47 12.68 -14.10
N THR A 121 14.97 13.89 -13.86
CA THR A 121 14.89 14.97 -14.85
C THR A 121 15.86 16.09 -14.57
N LYS A 122 16.49 16.10 -13.40
CA LYS A 122 17.46 17.13 -12.97
C LYS A 122 18.54 16.54 -12.06
N PRO A 123 19.73 17.16 -12.00
CA PRO A 123 20.77 16.74 -11.07
C PRO A 123 20.33 16.88 -9.61
N GLY A 124 20.72 15.92 -8.77
CA GLY A 124 20.45 15.96 -7.33
C GLY A 124 18.98 15.88 -6.95
N GLN A 125 18.18 15.20 -7.76
CA GLN A 125 16.77 15.01 -7.48
C GLN A 125 16.58 14.06 -6.29
N VAL A 126 15.56 14.29 -5.47
CA VAL A 126 15.18 13.35 -4.40
C VAL A 126 14.38 12.19 -4.99
N LEU A 127 14.77 10.98 -4.65
CA LEU A 127 14.03 9.77 -5.06
C LEU A 127 12.61 9.78 -4.47
N PRO A 128 11.56 9.47 -5.23
CA PRO A 128 10.19 9.41 -4.72
C PRO A 128 10.05 8.54 -3.48
N SER A 129 9.33 9.03 -2.49
CA SER A 129 8.95 8.25 -1.30
C SER A 129 7.94 7.15 -1.65
N ASN A 130 7.79 6.15 -0.76
CA ASN A 130 6.77 5.10 -0.93
C ASN A 130 5.35 5.69 -1.06
N THR A 131 5.04 6.75 -0.34
CA THR A 131 3.75 7.45 -0.42
C THR A 131 3.54 8.07 -1.81
N ASN A 132 4.56 8.75 -2.34
CA ASN A 132 4.48 9.37 -3.66
C ASN A 132 4.42 8.31 -4.77
N LEU A 133 5.17 7.23 -4.62
CA LEU A 133 5.15 6.10 -5.54
C LEU A 133 3.76 5.43 -5.58
N ARG A 134 3.17 5.17 -4.40
CA ARG A 134 1.81 4.62 -4.28
C ARG A 134 0.77 5.55 -4.90
N ARG A 135 0.85 6.87 -4.63
CA ARG A 135 -0.06 7.85 -5.24
C ARG A 135 0.05 7.87 -6.77
N LYS A 136 1.28 7.83 -7.31
CA LYS A 136 1.50 7.78 -8.77
C LYS A 136 0.90 6.52 -9.37
N LEU A 137 1.18 5.35 -8.79
CA LEU A 137 0.66 4.07 -9.27
C LEU A 137 -0.87 3.99 -9.20
N ASN A 138 -1.48 4.40 -8.07
CA ASN A 138 -2.94 4.45 -7.97
C ASN A 138 -3.55 5.41 -9.03
N GLY A 139 -2.87 6.53 -9.33
CA GLY A 139 -3.30 7.42 -10.40
C GLY A 139 -3.19 6.79 -11.80
N LEU A 140 -2.17 5.96 -12.05
CA LEU A 140 -2.05 5.22 -13.32
C LEU A 140 -3.16 4.17 -13.45
N ILE A 141 -3.40 3.41 -12.39
CA ILE A 141 -4.46 2.41 -12.35
C ILE A 141 -5.83 3.04 -12.62
N ALA A 142 -6.14 4.17 -11.99
CA ALA A 142 -7.40 4.87 -12.17
C ALA A 142 -7.62 5.40 -13.60
N VAL A 143 -6.56 5.65 -14.37
CA VAL A 143 -6.64 6.04 -15.78
C VAL A 143 -6.91 4.84 -16.68
N GLU A 144 -6.35 3.68 -16.35
CA GLU A 144 -6.47 2.46 -17.14
C GLU A 144 -7.78 1.71 -16.89
N ASP A 145 -8.38 1.90 -15.73
CA ASP A 145 -9.72 1.41 -15.39
C ASP A 145 -10.64 2.62 -15.09
N PRO A 146 -11.17 3.28 -16.14
CA PRO A 146 -12.08 4.42 -15.96
C PRO A 146 -13.43 4.02 -15.33
N HIS A 147 -13.70 2.72 -15.19
CA HIS A 147 -14.90 2.18 -14.57
C HIS A 147 -14.56 1.20 -13.43
N PRO A 148 -13.89 1.65 -12.35
CA PRO A 148 -13.53 0.76 -11.26
C PRO A 148 -14.75 0.11 -10.56
N ASN A 149 -15.98 0.45 -10.95
CA ASN A 149 -17.20 0.07 -10.22
C ASN A 149 -18.45 -0.27 -11.06
N GLU A 150 -18.39 -0.36 -12.41
CA GLU A 150 -19.64 -0.58 -13.15
C GLU A 150 -20.03 -2.05 -13.35
N ASP A 151 -19.12 -3.03 -13.22
CA ASP A 151 -19.42 -4.46 -13.38
C ASP A 151 -18.97 -5.36 -12.21
N LYS A 152 -18.39 -4.79 -11.16
CA LYS A 152 -18.33 -5.49 -9.89
C LYS A 152 -19.67 -5.24 -9.22
N GLU A 153 -20.50 -6.29 -9.08
CA GLU A 153 -21.43 -6.34 -7.95
C GLU A 153 -20.67 -5.73 -6.78
N PRO A 154 -21.27 -4.80 -6.00
CA PRO A 154 -20.58 -4.22 -4.87
C PRO A 154 -20.01 -5.40 -4.11
N ASP A 155 -18.71 -5.59 -4.27
CA ASP A 155 -17.97 -6.63 -3.57
C ASP A 155 -18.34 -6.36 -2.13
N ALA A 156 -19.08 -7.29 -1.54
CA ALA A 156 -19.65 -7.10 -0.24
C ALA A 156 -18.50 -6.76 0.71
N GLY A 157 -18.21 -5.45 0.79
CA GLY A 157 -17.22 -4.83 1.63
C GLY A 157 -15.80 -5.34 1.42
N ASN A 158 -14.97 -4.51 0.81
CA ASN A 158 -13.52 -4.53 1.04
C ASN A 158 -13.22 -4.14 2.51
N ASP A 159 -14.09 -4.52 3.42
CA ASP A 159 -13.93 -4.36 4.84
C ASP A 159 -12.83 -5.31 5.28
N SER A 160 -11.64 -4.78 5.48
CA SER A 160 -10.53 -5.59 5.96
C SER A 160 -10.63 -5.78 7.47
N TYR A 161 -10.50 -7.01 7.93
CA TYR A 161 -10.54 -7.37 9.34
C TYR A 161 -9.22 -8.02 9.73
N PHE A 162 -8.48 -7.39 10.67
CA PHE A 162 -7.21 -7.90 11.16
C PHE A 162 -7.20 -7.96 12.69
N THR A 163 -6.77 -9.06 13.22
CA THR A 163 -6.39 -9.16 14.63
C THR A 163 -4.87 -9.24 14.73
N TYR A 164 -4.29 -8.58 15.72
CA TYR A 164 -2.86 -8.61 15.98
C TYR A 164 -2.55 -8.66 17.48
N HIS A 165 -1.41 -9.23 17.80
CA HIS A 165 -0.89 -9.24 19.17
C HIS A 165 0.25 -8.23 19.30
N SER A 166 0.17 -7.37 20.30
CA SER A 166 1.24 -6.42 20.62
C SER A 166 2.03 -6.85 21.86
N PHE A 167 3.22 -6.27 22.01
CA PHE A 167 4.04 -6.50 23.19
C PHE A 167 3.28 -6.13 24.47
N GLY A 168 3.46 -6.94 25.55
CA GLY A 168 2.81 -6.71 26.84
C GLY A 168 1.45 -7.38 27.00
N GLY A 169 1.16 -8.43 26.22
CA GLY A 169 -0.06 -9.22 26.35
C GLY A 169 -1.33 -8.53 25.88
N LYS A 170 -1.21 -7.44 25.12
CA LYS A 170 -2.34 -6.77 24.48
C LYS A 170 -2.58 -7.36 23.10
N ALA A 171 -3.84 -7.47 22.72
CA ALA A 171 -4.27 -7.75 21.37
C ALA A 171 -4.99 -6.53 20.81
N GLY A 172 -4.96 -6.38 19.50
CA GLY A 172 -5.64 -5.32 18.79
C GLY A 172 -6.50 -5.85 17.65
N LEU A 173 -7.46 -5.03 17.26
CA LEU A 173 -8.33 -5.21 16.12
C LEU A 173 -8.17 -3.99 15.21
N ALA A 174 -7.92 -4.20 13.94
CA ALA A 174 -8.01 -3.16 12.91
C ALA A 174 -9.06 -3.58 11.89
N VAL A 175 -9.94 -2.66 11.56
CA VAL A 175 -11.05 -2.85 10.61
C VAL A 175 -11.07 -1.64 9.69
N GLU A 176 -11.24 -1.86 8.40
CA GLU A 176 -11.42 -0.82 7.40
C GLU A 176 -12.84 -0.89 6.87
N PHE A 177 -13.55 0.21 6.91
CA PHE A 177 -14.88 0.40 6.36
C PHE A 177 -14.86 1.55 5.35
N ASP A 178 -15.92 1.69 4.58
CA ASP A 178 -16.15 2.91 3.83
C ASP A 178 -16.24 4.15 4.75
N GLU A 179 -16.01 5.34 4.19
CA GLU A 179 -15.94 6.59 4.98
C GLU A 179 -17.22 6.89 5.76
N VAL A 180 -18.38 6.58 5.18
CA VAL A 180 -19.70 6.86 5.80
C VAL A 180 -19.92 5.93 6.99
N THR A 181 -19.65 4.65 6.81
CA THR A 181 -19.74 3.63 7.87
C THR A 181 -18.76 3.94 8.99
N MET A 182 -17.50 4.31 8.65
CA MET A 182 -16.49 4.61 9.65
C MET A 182 -16.84 5.84 10.48
N LEU A 183 -17.40 6.89 9.86
CA LEU A 183 -17.90 8.08 10.57
C LEU A 183 -19.03 7.72 11.53
N ALA A 184 -19.98 6.92 11.07
CA ALA A 184 -21.10 6.48 11.90
C ALA A 184 -20.62 5.67 13.12
N ILE A 185 -19.65 4.78 12.92
CA ILE A 185 -19.04 3.98 14.00
C ILE A 185 -18.32 4.89 14.99
N ASP A 186 -17.46 5.82 14.53
CA ASP A 186 -16.71 6.71 15.44
C ASP A 186 -17.64 7.61 16.25
N GLU A 187 -18.70 8.14 15.65
CA GLU A 187 -19.70 8.94 16.36
C GLU A 187 -20.46 8.10 17.41
N HIS A 188 -20.83 6.87 17.06
CA HIS A 188 -21.53 5.95 17.95
C HIS A 188 -20.65 5.57 19.17
N VAL A 189 -19.40 5.22 18.91
CA VAL A 189 -18.41 4.90 19.96
C VAL A 189 -18.12 6.12 20.83
N SER A 190 -17.97 7.31 20.25
CA SER A 190 -17.71 8.55 20.97
C SER A 190 -18.84 8.88 21.95
N LYS A 191 -20.07 8.78 21.51
CA LYS A 191 -21.25 9.01 22.36
C LYS A 191 -21.37 7.97 23.46
N ALA A 192 -21.14 6.69 23.15
CA ALA A 192 -21.14 5.65 24.18
C ALA A 192 -20.04 5.87 25.23
N ALA A 193 -18.87 6.32 24.80
CA ALA A 193 -17.76 6.66 25.70
C ALA A 193 -18.13 7.80 26.65
N GLU A 194 -18.77 8.86 26.14
CA GLU A 194 -19.24 10.00 26.95
C GLU A 194 -20.38 9.59 27.92
N GLU A 195 -21.41 8.88 27.43
CA GLU A 195 -22.55 8.44 28.24
C GLU A 195 -22.15 7.55 29.41
N HIS A 196 -21.14 6.69 29.19
CA HIS A 196 -20.70 5.71 30.19
C HIS A 196 -19.39 6.08 30.89
N ASN A 197 -18.83 7.26 30.61
CA ASN A 197 -17.53 7.74 31.15
C ASN A 197 -16.39 6.72 30.94
N LEU A 198 -16.27 6.21 29.71
CA LEU A 198 -15.29 5.21 29.29
C LEU A 198 -14.31 5.82 28.28
N THR A 199 -13.17 5.15 28.08
CA THR A 199 -12.35 5.42 26.91
C THR A 199 -13.04 4.90 25.64
N LYS A 200 -12.72 5.45 24.46
CA LYS A 200 -13.27 4.94 23.18
C LYS A 200 -12.99 3.45 22.98
N ALA A 201 -11.81 2.96 23.40
CA ALA A 201 -11.46 1.54 23.29
C ALA A 201 -12.34 0.64 24.19
N GLU A 202 -12.61 1.07 25.43
CA GLU A 202 -13.51 0.36 26.34
C GLU A 202 -14.95 0.40 25.86
N ALA A 203 -15.41 1.57 25.38
CA ALA A 203 -16.75 1.72 24.84
C ALA A 203 -16.95 0.82 23.61
N LEU A 204 -16.00 0.80 22.67
CA LEU A 204 -16.04 -0.08 21.51
C LEU A 204 -16.11 -1.56 21.92
N ALA A 205 -15.24 -1.98 22.84
CA ALA A 205 -15.24 -3.37 23.31
C ALA A 205 -16.59 -3.74 23.92
N LYS A 206 -17.14 -2.89 24.78
CA LYS A 206 -18.42 -3.13 25.47
C LYS A 206 -19.61 -3.11 24.52
N LEU A 207 -19.61 -2.24 23.50
CA LEU A 207 -20.63 -2.23 22.45
C LEU A 207 -20.61 -3.55 21.65
N ILE A 208 -19.42 -4.01 21.23
CA ILE A 208 -19.28 -5.26 20.48
C ILE A 208 -19.70 -6.48 21.30
N LEU A 209 -19.39 -6.49 22.61
CA LEU A 209 -19.78 -7.57 23.52
C LEU A 209 -21.23 -7.49 23.98
N GLY A 210 -21.97 -6.43 23.61
CA GLY A 210 -23.35 -6.23 24.02
C GLY A 210 -23.53 -5.92 25.51
N GLU A 211 -22.47 -5.42 26.17
CA GLU A 211 -22.48 -5.04 27.58
C GLU A 211 -23.10 -3.66 27.83
N ILE A 212 -23.08 -2.80 26.82
CA ILE A 212 -23.72 -1.47 26.84
C ILE A 212 -24.49 -1.26 25.54
N GLU A 213 -25.52 -0.43 25.61
CA GLU A 213 -26.25 0.06 24.43
C GLU A 213 -25.96 1.56 24.27
N SER A 214 -25.76 2.01 23.05
CA SER A 214 -25.70 3.44 22.75
C SER A 214 -27.05 3.91 22.22
N ARG A 215 -27.57 4.98 22.77
CA ARG A 215 -28.77 5.66 22.27
C ARG A 215 -28.46 6.66 21.14
N ALA A 216 -27.25 6.63 20.61
CA ALA A 216 -26.83 7.54 19.57
C ALA A 216 -27.68 7.37 18.30
N LYS A 217 -28.31 8.46 17.89
CA LYS A 217 -28.91 8.57 16.57
C LYS A 217 -27.91 9.28 15.66
N VAL A 218 -27.31 8.52 14.75
CA VAL A 218 -26.41 9.10 13.75
C VAL A 218 -27.24 9.83 12.70
N VAL A 219 -27.01 11.13 12.54
CA VAL A 219 -27.66 11.97 11.54
C VAL A 219 -26.57 12.45 10.58
N LEU A 220 -26.57 11.89 9.38
CA LEU A 220 -25.68 12.34 8.30
C LEU A 220 -26.29 13.57 7.62
N HIS A 221 -25.60 14.70 7.71
CA HIS A 221 -25.96 15.91 6.97
C HIS A 221 -25.22 15.94 5.65
N MET A 222 -25.91 15.62 4.56
CA MET A 222 -25.39 15.76 3.21
C MET A 222 -25.78 17.10 2.62
N TYR A 223 -24.80 17.84 2.10
CA TYR A 223 -25.01 19.11 1.40
C TYR A 223 -24.76 18.91 -0.08
N ARG A 224 -25.73 19.27 -0.90
CA ARG A 224 -25.63 19.24 -2.37
C ARG A 224 -25.95 20.64 -2.90
N ALA A 225 -25.21 21.10 -3.88
CA ALA A 225 -25.56 22.34 -4.59
C ALA A 225 -26.92 22.18 -5.28
N HIS A 226 -27.85 23.12 -5.00
CA HIS A 226 -29.27 23.01 -5.39
C HIS A 226 -29.48 23.18 -6.90
N ASP A 227 -28.52 23.76 -7.60
CA ASP A 227 -28.60 24.22 -8.98
C ASP A 227 -27.84 23.34 -9.98
N GLN A 228 -27.27 22.22 -9.53
CA GLN A 228 -26.53 21.28 -10.38
C GLN A 228 -26.95 19.83 -10.10
N GLU A 229 -27.68 19.23 -11.04
CA GLU A 229 -28.17 17.84 -10.89
C GLU A 229 -27.05 16.80 -10.72
N ALA A 230 -25.84 17.08 -11.23
CA ALA A 230 -24.67 16.19 -11.18
C ALA A 230 -23.61 16.62 -10.13
N ALA A 231 -23.89 17.56 -9.23
CA ALA A 231 -22.93 17.99 -8.25
C ALA A 231 -22.70 16.89 -7.19
N PRO A 232 -21.44 16.59 -6.79
CA PRO A 232 -21.16 15.65 -5.73
C PRO A 232 -21.74 16.15 -4.40
N ALA A 233 -22.24 15.22 -3.58
CA ALA A 233 -22.66 15.52 -2.23
C ALA A 233 -21.44 15.55 -1.30
N PHE A 234 -21.40 16.53 -0.40
CA PHE A 234 -20.34 16.64 0.60
C PHE A 234 -20.87 16.27 1.98
N ILE A 235 -20.11 15.49 2.73
CA ILE A 235 -20.39 15.16 4.13
C ILE A 235 -19.55 16.09 5.00
N ARG A 236 -20.19 16.78 5.94
CA ARG A 236 -19.50 17.71 6.84
C ARG A 236 -18.62 16.92 7.81
N GLY A 237 -17.33 17.17 7.81
CA GLY A 237 -16.34 16.51 8.68
C GLY A 237 -15.20 15.82 7.93
N PHE A 238 -15.30 15.72 6.61
CA PHE A 238 -14.20 15.27 5.73
C PHE A 238 -13.81 16.45 4.83
N GLY A 239 -12.69 17.07 5.12
CA GLY A 239 -12.08 18.15 4.34
C GLY A 239 -10.62 17.83 4.05
#